data_c0801fb6a346ef92a79ff6910046e544
#
_entry.id   c0801fb6a346ef92a79ff6910046e544
#
_cell.length_a   1.000
_cell.length_b   1.000
_cell.length_c   1.000
_cell.angle_alpha   90.00
_cell.angle_beta   90.00
_cell.angle_gamma   90.00
#
_symmetry.space_group_name_H-M   'P 1'
#
loop_
_entity.id
_entity.type
_entity.pdbx_description
1 polymer ?
#
loop_
_entity_poly.entity_id
_entity_poly.type
_entity_poly.pdbx_seq_one_letter_code
_entity_poly.pdbx_strand_id
1 'polypeptide(L)'
;MKITLLHEVNEPDGAEKTFSKVIELINSARSSIIIHMYVWRSDNIGNAIGDALCDAADRGIKIQIKKEWSAMMYEWIEMNQKSYLPSKPSKLTKLWWKIIRPTFPNTFVKDDYISGAGSKLLEKKNVSIEWIKKVKTHQKYYLFDNKNLITGSINIEDRHRKYFDYMVHIESKELSNRFKSRLKGDVEYVKDQDIEFIFNQPMNDENRFEIKPLIIELIDQAKND
;
A
#
# COMPACT_ATOMS: atom_id res chain seq x y z
N MET A 1 20.19 -9.02 -8.44
CA MET A 1 18.73 -8.98 -8.23
C MET A 1 18.34 -10.16 -7.36
N LYS A 2 17.50 -9.94 -6.34
CA LYS A 2 16.90 -11.00 -5.51
C LYS A 2 15.40 -10.75 -5.40
N ILE A 3 14.61 -11.78 -5.65
CA ILE A 3 13.15 -11.75 -5.53
C ILE A 3 12.75 -12.79 -4.51
N THR A 4 11.90 -12.42 -3.57
CA THR A 4 11.44 -13.29 -2.50
C THR A 4 9.93 -13.15 -2.36
N LEU A 5 9.20 -14.24 -2.44
CA LEU A 5 7.80 -14.29 -2.04
C LEU A 5 7.76 -14.26 -0.51
N LEU A 6 7.11 -13.24 0.06
CA LEU A 6 7.05 -13.04 1.52
C LEU A 6 5.87 -13.75 2.16
N HIS A 7 4.85 -14.04 1.39
CA HIS A 7 3.66 -14.74 1.83
C HIS A 7 3.34 -15.88 0.86
N GLU A 8 3.23 -17.09 1.37
CA GLU A 8 2.77 -18.25 0.61
C GLU A 8 1.33 -18.58 1.00
N VAL A 9 0.52 -18.92 0.01
CA VAL A 9 -0.94 -19.12 0.12
C VAL A 9 -1.34 -20.14 1.20
N ASN A 10 -0.45 -21.03 1.59
CA ASN A 10 -0.71 -22.11 2.55
C ASN A 10 -0.13 -21.87 3.96
N GLU A 11 0.47 -20.69 4.23
CA GLU A 11 1.04 -20.39 5.53
C GLU A 11 0.07 -19.55 6.36
N PRO A 12 -0.42 -20.04 7.52
CA PRO A 12 -1.36 -19.31 8.37
C PRO A 12 -0.82 -17.97 8.91
N ASP A 13 0.50 -17.81 8.94
CA ASP A 13 1.18 -16.62 9.45
C ASP A 13 1.95 -15.83 8.37
N GLY A 14 1.63 -16.01 7.10
CA GLY A 14 2.39 -15.41 5.99
C GLY A 14 2.44 -13.89 6.02
N ALA A 15 1.35 -13.21 6.43
CA ALA A 15 1.37 -11.76 6.59
C ALA A 15 2.32 -11.30 7.69
N GLU A 16 2.59 -12.10 8.73
CA GLU A 16 3.56 -11.79 9.77
C GLU A 16 4.97 -11.65 9.19
N LYS A 17 5.37 -12.55 8.29
CA LYS A 17 6.66 -12.45 7.58
C LYS A 17 6.75 -11.16 6.77
N THR A 18 5.66 -10.78 6.11
CA THR A 18 5.58 -9.51 5.36
C THR A 18 5.77 -8.31 6.28
N PHE A 19 5.01 -8.23 7.36
CA PHE A 19 5.07 -7.09 8.26
C PHE A 19 6.40 -7.01 9.00
N SER A 20 6.94 -8.15 9.43
CA SER A 20 8.28 -8.22 10.03
C SER A 20 9.34 -7.72 9.05
N LYS A 21 9.25 -8.11 7.77
CA LYS A 21 10.17 -7.62 6.73
C LYS A 21 10.01 -6.13 6.44
N VAL A 22 8.79 -5.62 6.44
CA VAL A 22 8.53 -4.17 6.30
C VAL A 22 9.17 -3.40 7.44
N ILE A 23 8.97 -3.83 8.69
CA ILE A 23 9.56 -3.19 9.87
C ILE A 23 11.10 -3.27 9.85
N GLU A 24 11.67 -4.42 9.48
CA GLU A 24 13.11 -4.58 9.28
C GLU A 24 13.67 -3.55 8.30
N LEU A 25 13.00 -3.39 7.14
CA LEU A 25 13.44 -2.45 6.11
C LEU A 25 13.23 -0.99 6.51
N ILE A 26 12.18 -0.66 7.28
CA ILE A 26 12.02 0.66 7.89
C ILE A 26 13.19 0.96 8.83
N ASN A 27 13.53 0.02 9.69
CA ASN A 27 14.60 0.18 10.68
C ASN A 27 15.98 0.30 10.05
N SER A 28 16.22 -0.37 8.92
CA SER A 28 17.48 -0.35 8.18
C SER A 28 17.58 0.75 7.13
N ALA A 29 16.50 1.47 6.83
CA ALA A 29 16.49 2.55 5.85
C ALA A 29 17.48 3.67 6.21
N ARG A 30 18.16 4.21 5.18
CA ARG A 30 19.23 5.21 5.32
C ARG A 30 18.93 6.56 4.68
N SER A 31 17.97 6.62 3.75
CA SER A 31 17.70 7.85 2.99
C SER A 31 16.23 8.16 2.80
N SER A 32 15.44 7.18 2.36
CA SER A 32 14.06 7.43 2.00
C SER A 32 13.16 6.21 2.11
N ILE A 33 11.90 6.48 2.47
CA ILE A 33 10.82 5.50 2.50
C ILE A 33 9.62 6.09 1.76
N ILE A 34 9.06 5.33 0.81
CA ILE A 34 7.79 5.67 0.15
C ILE A 34 6.82 4.53 0.43
N ILE A 35 5.65 4.87 0.95
CA ILE A 35 4.56 3.93 1.19
C ILE A 35 3.35 4.38 0.40
N HIS A 36 2.77 3.48 -0.40
CA HIS A 36 1.45 3.67 -0.97
C HIS A 36 0.52 2.60 -0.40
N MET A 37 -0.55 3.03 0.25
CA MET A 37 -1.45 2.13 0.94
C MET A 37 -2.92 2.49 0.70
N TYR A 38 -3.72 1.47 0.42
CA TYR A 38 -5.15 1.62 0.28
C TYR A 38 -5.81 1.73 1.66
N VAL A 39 -5.70 0.71 2.52
CA VAL A 39 -6.17 0.73 3.91
C VAL A 39 -5.00 0.70 4.88
N TRP A 40 -5.03 1.56 5.89
CA TRP A 40 -4.10 1.55 7.01
C TRP A 40 -4.88 1.79 8.30
N ARG A 41 -5.00 0.75 9.11
CA ARG A 41 -5.76 0.80 10.34
C ARG A 41 -4.90 1.12 11.55
N SER A 42 -5.55 1.68 12.58
CA SER A 42 -4.95 1.90 13.90
C SER A 42 -5.16 0.65 14.76
N ASP A 43 -4.55 -0.45 14.36
CA ASP A 43 -4.50 -1.72 15.08
C ASP A 43 -3.05 -2.07 15.44
N ASN A 44 -2.78 -3.29 15.95
CA ASN A 44 -1.45 -3.63 16.43
C ASN A 44 -0.39 -3.44 15.34
N ILE A 45 -0.60 -3.99 14.13
CA ILE A 45 0.37 -3.88 13.06
C ILE A 45 0.46 -2.48 12.48
N GLY A 46 -0.69 -1.80 12.37
CA GLY A 46 -0.73 -0.42 11.89
C GLY A 46 0.04 0.53 12.78
N ASN A 47 -0.09 0.36 14.09
CA ASN A 47 0.64 1.13 15.10
C ASN A 47 2.13 0.75 15.11
N ALA A 48 2.49 -0.53 15.06
CA ALA A 48 3.88 -0.97 15.02
C ALA A 48 4.65 -0.42 13.80
N ILE A 49 4.04 -0.43 12.61
CA ILE A 49 4.63 0.18 11.42
C ILE A 49 4.75 1.70 11.59
N GLY A 50 3.72 2.33 12.16
CA GLY A 50 3.73 3.77 12.44
C GLY A 50 4.83 4.19 13.40
N ASP A 51 5.03 3.45 14.48
CA ASP A 51 6.08 3.70 15.47
C ASP A 51 7.48 3.54 14.84
N ALA A 52 7.70 2.46 14.08
CA ALA A 52 8.94 2.27 13.32
C ALA A 52 9.21 3.43 12.34
N LEU A 53 8.18 3.98 11.70
CA LEU A 53 8.31 5.16 10.83
C LEU A 53 8.61 6.44 11.62
N CYS A 54 8.05 6.61 12.82
CA CYS A 54 8.43 7.71 13.71
C CYS A 54 9.92 7.65 14.06
N ASP A 55 10.41 6.47 14.42
CA ASP A 55 11.83 6.26 14.72
C ASP A 55 12.71 6.49 13.47
N ALA A 56 12.27 6.07 12.29
CA ALA A 56 12.95 6.37 11.03
C ALA A 56 12.98 7.88 10.75
N ALA A 57 11.88 8.57 10.98
CA ALA A 57 11.82 10.03 10.84
C ALA A 57 12.78 10.74 11.81
N ASP A 58 12.89 10.26 13.04
CA ASP A 58 13.82 10.81 14.03
C ASP A 58 15.29 10.56 13.65
N ARG A 59 15.59 9.51 12.90
CA ARG A 59 16.89 9.29 12.25
C ARG A 59 17.15 10.19 11.03
N GLY A 60 16.19 11.05 10.65
CA GLY A 60 16.31 11.96 9.50
C GLY A 60 15.89 11.34 8.15
N ILE A 61 15.30 10.16 8.13
CA ILE A 61 14.85 9.49 6.90
C ILE A 61 13.67 10.27 6.29
N LYS A 62 13.74 10.56 5.00
CA LYS A 62 12.63 11.20 4.27
C LYS A 62 11.52 10.20 4.00
N ILE A 63 10.31 10.47 4.50
CA ILE A 63 9.16 9.59 4.39
C ILE A 63 8.06 10.24 3.56
N GLN A 64 7.59 9.54 2.54
CA GLN A 64 6.42 9.92 1.75
C GLN A 64 5.35 8.85 1.87
N ILE A 65 4.17 9.23 2.32
CA ILE A 65 3.00 8.36 2.41
C ILE A 65 2.00 8.78 1.35
N LYS A 66 1.61 7.85 0.49
CA LYS A 66 0.54 8.02 -0.49
C LYS A 66 -0.66 7.23 -0.01
N LYS A 67 -1.77 7.91 0.21
CA LYS A 67 -3.00 7.32 0.74
C LYS A 67 -4.18 7.58 -0.19
N GLU A 68 -4.89 6.53 -0.53
CA GLU A 68 -6.08 6.65 -1.35
C GLU A 68 -7.23 7.22 -0.52
N TRP A 69 -7.87 8.27 -1.03
CA TRP A 69 -8.91 9.01 -0.30
C TRP A 69 -10.17 8.18 -0.05
N SER A 70 -10.63 7.39 -1.03
CA SER A 70 -11.86 6.61 -0.89
C SER A 70 -11.74 5.49 0.13
N ALA A 71 -10.53 4.99 0.36
CA ALA A 71 -10.26 3.97 1.37
C ALA A 71 -10.58 4.41 2.80
N MET A 72 -10.52 5.72 3.09
CA MET A 72 -10.94 6.25 4.39
C MET A 72 -12.40 5.94 4.70
N MET A 73 -13.25 5.86 3.66
CA MET A 73 -14.65 5.47 3.84
C MET A 73 -14.74 4.04 4.42
N TYR A 74 -13.97 3.10 3.90
CA TYR A 74 -13.92 1.73 4.42
C TYR A 74 -13.39 1.70 5.84
N GLU A 75 -12.31 2.41 6.12
CA GLU A 75 -11.73 2.52 7.46
C GLU A 75 -12.75 3.08 8.47
N TRP A 76 -13.51 4.10 8.06
CA TRP A 76 -14.50 4.73 8.93
C TRP A 76 -15.79 3.91 9.09
N ILE A 77 -16.32 3.34 7.99
CA ILE A 77 -17.59 2.60 8.01
C ILE A 77 -17.42 1.27 8.74
N GLU A 78 -16.38 0.52 8.40
CA GLU A 78 -16.18 -0.83 8.94
C GLU A 78 -15.72 -0.84 10.40
N MET A 79 -14.97 0.18 10.86
CA MET A 79 -14.30 0.12 12.16
C MET A 79 -14.45 1.38 13.03
N ASN A 80 -15.54 2.11 12.91
CA ASN A 80 -15.85 3.25 13.79
C ASN A 80 -14.68 4.25 13.95
N GLN A 81 -14.05 4.67 12.84
CA GLN A 81 -12.97 5.68 12.82
C GLN A 81 -11.58 5.16 13.21
N LYS A 82 -11.26 3.90 12.96
CA LYS A 82 -9.95 3.29 13.23
C LYS A 82 -8.91 3.50 12.11
N SER A 83 -8.97 4.59 11.36
CA SER A 83 -7.87 4.93 10.44
C SER A 83 -6.63 5.33 11.22
N TYR A 84 -5.46 4.79 10.85
CA TYR A 84 -4.19 5.20 11.44
C TYR A 84 -3.86 6.67 11.13
N LEU A 85 -4.06 7.08 9.88
CA LEU A 85 -3.81 8.46 9.46
C LEU A 85 -5.04 9.33 9.72
N PRO A 86 -4.92 10.41 10.49
CA PRO A 86 -6.04 11.28 10.79
C PRO A 86 -6.54 11.95 9.51
N SER A 87 -7.83 11.82 9.28
CA SER A 87 -8.52 12.48 8.18
C SER A 87 -9.66 13.33 8.72
N LYS A 88 -9.93 14.45 8.07
CA LYS A 88 -11.05 15.34 8.43
C LYS A 88 -12.06 15.38 7.29
N PRO A 89 -12.89 14.33 7.10
CA PRO A 89 -13.95 14.38 6.11
C PRO A 89 -14.98 15.47 6.48
N SER A 90 -15.57 16.09 5.46
CA SER A 90 -16.59 17.11 5.66
C SER A 90 -17.81 16.54 6.38
N LYS A 91 -18.64 17.42 7.01
CA LYS A 91 -19.90 17.00 7.64
C LYS A 91 -20.82 16.28 6.66
N LEU A 92 -20.89 16.77 5.42
CA LEU A 92 -21.70 16.18 4.34
C LEU A 92 -21.17 14.79 3.95
N THR A 93 -19.86 14.63 3.82
CA THR A 93 -19.20 13.34 3.54
C THR A 93 -19.52 12.32 4.64
N LYS A 94 -19.44 12.73 5.92
CA LYS A 94 -19.79 11.85 7.06
C LYS A 94 -21.25 11.46 7.06
N LEU A 95 -22.16 12.38 6.71
CA LEU A 95 -23.58 12.09 6.60
C LEU A 95 -23.84 11.06 5.48
N TRP A 96 -23.25 11.26 4.31
CA TRP A 96 -23.36 10.33 3.21
C TRP A 96 -22.81 8.93 3.57
N TRP A 97 -21.67 8.84 4.25
CA TRP A 97 -21.13 7.57 4.73
C TRP A 97 -22.07 6.87 5.72
N LYS A 98 -22.77 7.62 6.58
CA LYS A 98 -23.79 7.03 7.47
C LYS A 98 -24.96 6.41 6.70
N ILE A 99 -25.37 7.03 5.62
CA ILE A 99 -26.47 6.53 4.77
C ILE A 99 -26.08 5.22 4.08
N ILE A 100 -24.86 5.11 3.57
CA ILE A 100 -24.39 3.90 2.86
C ILE A 100 -23.89 2.79 3.80
N ARG A 101 -23.65 3.09 5.08
CA ARG A 101 -23.12 2.11 6.05
C ARG A 101 -23.90 0.78 6.09
N PRO A 102 -25.25 0.73 6.01
CA PRO A 102 -25.99 -0.53 6.03
C PRO A 102 -25.69 -1.46 4.84
N THR A 103 -25.14 -0.93 3.76
CA THR A 103 -24.77 -1.75 2.58
C THR A 103 -23.42 -2.46 2.71
N PHE A 104 -22.66 -2.16 3.77
CA PHE A 104 -21.37 -2.79 4.04
C PHE A 104 -21.53 -3.97 5.00
N PRO A 105 -20.81 -5.07 4.80
CA PRO A 105 -20.84 -6.20 5.71
C PRO A 105 -20.38 -5.79 7.11
N ASN A 106 -21.08 -6.28 8.14
CA ASN A 106 -20.76 -6.04 9.53
C ASN A 106 -19.54 -6.85 9.98
N THR A 107 -18.37 -6.47 9.52
CA THR A 107 -17.10 -7.05 9.97
C THR A 107 -16.56 -6.26 11.16
N PHE A 108 -17.23 -6.34 12.30
CA PHE A 108 -16.76 -5.71 13.53
C PHE A 108 -15.74 -6.61 14.22
N VAL A 109 -14.48 -6.25 14.16
CA VAL A 109 -13.49 -6.71 15.12
C VAL A 109 -13.47 -5.70 16.26
N LYS A 110 -13.76 -6.15 17.47
CA LYS A 110 -13.58 -5.37 18.70
C LYS A 110 -12.09 -5.37 19.04
N ASP A 111 -11.32 -4.45 18.48
CA ASP A 111 -9.93 -4.28 18.85
C ASP A 111 -9.74 -2.97 19.62
N ASP A 112 -8.77 -2.95 20.51
CA ASP A 112 -8.41 -1.77 21.28
C ASP A 112 -7.94 -0.65 20.34
N TYR A 113 -8.72 0.41 20.32
CA TYR A 113 -8.48 1.58 19.46
C TYR A 113 -7.62 2.61 20.18
N ILE A 114 -6.50 2.97 19.60
CA ILE A 114 -5.67 4.10 20.03
C ILE A 114 -5.94 5.27 19.08
N SER A 115 -6.74 6.22 19.53
CA SER A 115 -7.05 7.43 18.78
C SER A 115 -5.79 8.29 18.58
N GLY A 116 -5.55 8.75 17.36
CA GLY A 116 -4.50 9.74 17.07
C GLY A 116 -3.08 9.20 16.94
N ALA A 117 -2.88 7.89 16.87
CA ALA A 117 -1.55 7.29 16.71
C ALA A 117 -0.78 7.87 15.50
N GLY A 118 -1.45 8.09 14.36
CA GLY A 118 -0.83 8.66 13.16
C GLY A 118 -0.49 10.14 13.23
N SER A 119 -1.02 10.90 14.20
CA SER A 119 -0.72 12.33 14.31
C SER A 119 0.75 12.59 14.62
N LYS A 120 1.36 11.80 15.51
CA LYS A 120 2.79 11.91 15.84
C LYS A 120 3.69 11.77 14.61
N LEU A 121 3.37 10.84 13.72
CA LEU A 121 4.12 10.66 12.48
C LEU A 121 4.00 11.88 11.57
N LEU A 122 2.81 12.48 11.47
CA LEU A 122 2.56 13.63 10.61
C LEU A 122 3.12 14.96 11.16
N GLU A 123 3.49 15.02 12.43
CA GLU A 123 4.18 16.16 13.05
C GLU A 123 5.67 16.23 12.68
N LYS A 124 6.24 15.13 12.15
CA LYS A 124 7.65 15.08 11.75
C LYS A 124 7.88 15.88 10.45
N LYS A 125 8.87 16.76 10.44
CA LYS A 125 9.17 17.69 9.32
C LYS A 125 9.57 16.99 8.01
N ASN A 126 10.13 15.80 8.10
CA ASN A 126 10.59 14.97 7.00
C ASN A 126 9.57 13.91 6.56
N VAL A 127 8.34 13.98 7.08
CA VAL A 127 7.21 13.14 6.69
C VAL A 127 6.21 13.95 5.88
N SER A 128 5.78 13.42 4.75
CA SER A 128 4.74 14.00 3.91
C SER A 128 3.65 12.99 3.60
N ILE A 129 2.41 13.46 3.52
CA ILE A 129 1.28 12.66 3.05
C ILE A 129 0.66 13.26 1.80
N GLU A 130 0.44 12.42 0.81
CA GLU A 130 -0.29 12.72 -0.40
C GLU A 130 -1.62 11.96 -0.41
N TRP A 131 -2.73 12.68 -0.39
CA TRP A 131 -4.07 12.11 -0.52
C TRP A 131 -4.46 12.03 -1.99
N ILE A 132 -4.54 10.81 -2.53
CA ILE A 132 -4.94 10.56 -3.92
C ILE A 132 -6.45 10.62 -4.02
N LYS A 133 -6.97 11.62 -4.75
CA LYS A 133 -8.42 11.92 -4.85
C LYS A 133 -8.99 11.73 -6.24
N LYS A 134 -8.18 11.93 -7.27
CA LYS A 134 -8.66 12.00 -8.67
C LYS A 134 -8.76 10.62 -9.33
N VAL A 135 -7.87 9.72 -8.98
CA VAL A 135 -7.79 8.38 -9.55
C VAL A 135 -7.98 7.38 -8.43
N LYS A 136 -8.92 6.45 -8.59
CA LYS A 136 -9.06 5.33 -7.67
C LYS A 136 -7.92 4.36 -7.90
N THR A 137 -7.08 4.17 -6.89
CA THR A 137 -5.96 3.24 -6.96
C THR A 137 -6.05 2.24 -5.80
N HIS A 138 -5.82 0.96 -6.11
CA HIS A 138 -5.83 -0.12 -5.11
C HIS A 138 -4.42 -0.66 -4.86
N GLN A 139 -3.41 0.10 -5.25
CA GLN A 139 -2.00 -0.28 -5.11
C GLN A 139 -1.58 -0.34 -3.64
N LYS A 140 -0.70 -1.28 -3.33
CA LYS A 140 0.01 -1.37 -2.05
C LYS A 140 1.46 -1.65 -2.36
N TYR A 141 2.33 -0.72 -1.94
CA TYR A 141 3.76 -0.91 -2.06
C TYR A 141 4.53 -0.13 -1.01
N TYR A 142 5.71 -0.61 -0.75
CA TYR A 142 6.72 0.04 0.08
C TYR A 142 8.02 0.09 -0.72
N LEU A 143 8.64 1.26 -0.77
CA LEU A 143 9.93 1.44 -1.44
C LEU A 143 10.93 2.06 -0.48
N PHE A 144 12.01 1.35 -0.20
CA PHE A 144 13.05 1.75 0.74
C PHE A 144 14.35 2.03 -0.02
N ASP A 145 14.90 3.25 0.17
CA ASP A 145 16.20 3.70 -0.37
C ASP A 145 16.34 3.54 -1.89
N ASN A 146 15.24 3.50 -2.63
CA ASN A 146 15.18 3.16 -4.06
C ASN A 146 15.90 1.83 -4.41
N LYS A 147 15.95 0.88 -3.47
CA LYS A 147 16.62 -0.40 -3.62
C LYS A 147 15.73 -1.59 -3.30
N ASN A 148 14.90 -1.46 -2.27
CA ASN A 148 14.02 -2.53 -1.81
C ASN A 148 12.58 -2.14 -2.09
N LEU A 149 11.88 -2.92 -2.91
CA LEU A 149 10.48 -2.77 -3.22
C LEU A 149 9.71 -3.96 -2.64
N ILE A 150 8.72 -3.70 -1.80
CA ILE A 150 7.70 -4.69 -1.42
C ILE A 150 6.39 -4.26 -2.05
N THR A 151 5.73 -5.16 -2.79
CA THR A 151 4.44 -4.91 -3.42
C THR A 151 3.57 -6.17 -3.46
N GLY A 152 2.26 -5.99 -3.52
CA GLY A 152 1.27 -7.07 -3.56
C GLY A 152 -0.10 -6.59 -3.12
N SER A 153 -0.85 -7.43 -2.43
CA SER A 153 -2.26 -7.21 -2.15
C SER A 153 -2.60 -6.91 -0.68
N ILE A 154 -1.64 -7.07 0.25
CA ILE A 154 -1.86 -6.91 1.70
C ILE A 154 -1.95 -5.43 2.12
N ASN A 155 -3.02 -5.06 2.82
CA ASN A 155 -3.15 -3.77 3.49
C ASN A 155 -2.45 -3.78 4.86
N ILE A 156 -2.24 -2.60 5.44
CA ILE A 156 -1.71 -2.46 6.81
C ILE A 156 -2.87 -2.61 7.80
N GLU A 157 -3.16 -3.85 8.18
CA GLU A 157 -4.21 -4.18 9.14
C GLU A 157 -4.05 -5.62 9.69
N ASP A 158 -4.38 -5.84 10.96
CA ASP A 158 -4.22 -7.13 11.64
C ASP A 158 -5.03 -8.27 11.00
N ARG A 159 -6.20 -7.97 10.43
CA ARG A 159 -7.03 -9.00 9.79
C ARG A 159 -6.38 -9.66 8.57
N HIS A 160 -5.47 -8.95 7.88
CA HIS A 160 -4.72 -9.53 6.75
C HIS A 160 -3.78 -10.67 7.14
N ARG A 161 -3.47 -10.84 8.43
CA ARG A 161 -2.73 -12.00 8.93
C ARG A 161 -3.43 -13.33 8.66
N LYS A 162 -4.76 -13.28 8.47
CA LYS A 162 -5.61 -14.47 8.26
C LYS A 162 -6.07 -14.66 6.81
N TYR A 163 -5.65 -13.80 5.89
CA TYR A 163 -6.09 -13.86 4.50
C TYR A 163 -5.07 -14.58 3.64
N PHE A 164 -5.57 -15.33 2.66
CA PHE A 164 -4.75 -15.85 1.58
C PHE A 164 -4.45 -14.71 0.62
N ASP A 165 -3.23 -14.21 0.67
CA ASP A 165 -2.82 -13.05 -0.07
C ASP A 165 -1.34 -13.15 -0.45
N TYR A 166 -0.79 -12.25 -1.23
CA TYR A 166 0.61 -12.32 -1.59
C TYR A 166 1.33 -10.98 -1.47
N MET A 167 2.60 -11.04 -1.13
CA MET A 167 3.54 -9.93 -1.18
C MET A 167 4.89 -10.42 -1.71
N VAL A 168 5.49 -9.61 -2.55
CA VAL A 168 6.79 -9.88 -3.16
C VAL A 168 7.79 -8.82 -2.71
N HIS A 169 8.96 -9.26 -2.27
CA HIS A 169 10.10 -8.39 -2.00
C HIS A 169 11.11 -8.49 -3.14
N ILE A 170 11.41 -7.36 -3.75
CA ILE A 170 12.37 -7.21 -4.83
C ILE A 170 13.55 -6.38 -4.31
N GLU A 171 14.72 -7.00 -4.17
CA GLU A 171 15.97 -6.32 -3.85
C GLU A 171 16.74 -6.05 -5.14
N SER A 172 16.51 -4.87 -5.72
CA SER A 172 17.19 -4.40 -6.92
C SER A 172 17.03 -2.89 -7.04
N LYS A 173 18.13 -2.17 -7.10
CA LYS A 173 18.13 -0.72 -7.32
C LYS A 173 17.56 -0.37 -8.70
N GLU A 174 17.89 -1.18 -9.70
CA GLU A 174 17.44 -0.98 -11.07
C GLU A 174 15.92 -1.12 -11.18
N LEU A 175 15.36 -2.25 -10.72
CA LEU A 175 13.91 -2.49 -10.75
C LEU A 175 13.14 -1.51 -9.87
N SER A 176 13.67 -1.15 -8.70
CA SER A 176 13.06 -0.13 -7.84
C SER A 176 13.00 1.24 -8.51
N ASN A 177 14.05 1.62 -9.24
CA ASN A 177 14.06 2.87 -10.01
C ASN A 177 13.09 2.81 -11.19
N ARG A 178 13.03 1.69 -11.91
CA ARG A 178 12.03 1.48 -12.99
C ARG A 178 10.61 1.58 -12.46
N PHE A 179 10.31 0.89 -11.37
CA PHE A 179 9.01 1.00 -10.70
C PHE A 179 8.67 2.47 -10.40
N LYS A 180 9.60 3.20 -9.82
CA LYS A 180 9.42 4.62 -9.49
C LYS A 180 9.23 5.50 -10.73
N SER A 181 9.97 5.26 -11.79
CA SER A 181 9.81 5.98 -13.07
C SER A 181 8.47 5.64 -13.72
N ARG A 182 8.08 4.38 -13.70
CA ARG A 182 6.79 3.93 -14.22
C ARG A 182 5.60 4.56 -13.48
N LEU A 183 5.70 4.74 -12.16
CA LEU A 183 4.69 5.47 -11.37
C LEU A 183 4.51 6.94 -11.81
N LYS A 184 5.51 7.52 -12.45
CA LYS A 184 5.47 8.88 -12.99
C LYS A 184 5.04 8.95 -14.45
N GLY A 185 4.87 7.80 -15.11
CA GLY A 185 4.58 7.72 -16.54
C GLY A 185 5.79 7.94 -17.45
N ASP A 186 7.02 7.94 -16.89
CA ASP A 186 8.24 8.37 -17.61
C ASP A 186 8.93 7.24 -18.41
N VAL A 187 8.46 5.99 -18.34
CA VAL A 187 9.17 4.83 -18.93
C VAL A 187 8.34 4.19 -20.02
N GLU A 188 8.95 4.07 -21.21
CA GLU A 188 8.45 3.24 -22.28
C GLU A 188 8.49 1.75 -21.89
N TYR A 189 7.56 0.98 -22.45
CA TYR A 189 7.48 -0.47 -22.29
C TYR A 189 8.73 -1.15 -22.84
N VAL A 190 9.43 -1.93 -22.02
CA VAL A 190 10.60 -2.71 -22.42
C VAL A 190 10.26 -4.19 -22.39
N LYS A 191 10.08 -4.79 -23.56
CA LYS A 191 9.53 -6.14 -23.77
C LYS A 191 10.47 -7.29 -23.37
N ASP A 192 11.75 -7.06 -23.15
CA ASP A 192 12.77 -8.13 -23.05
C ASP A 192 13.33 -8.32 -21.65
N GLN A 193 12.47 -8.29 -20.60
CA GLN A 193 12.96 -8.41 -19.23
C GLN A 193 12.13 -9.38 -18.41
N ASP A 194 12.80 -10.13 -17.53
CA ASP A 194 12.21 -11.13 -16.63
C ASP A 194 11.10 -10.57 -15.73
N ILE A 195 11.07 -9.25 -15.52
CA ILE A 195 10.05 -8.58 -14.68
C ILE A 195 9.62 -7.28 -15.32
N GLU A 196 8.33 -7.13 -15.45
CA GLU A 196 7.69 -5.92 -15.89
C GLU A 196 6.66 -5.42 -14.89
N PHE A 197 6.63 -4.09 -14.72
CA PHE A 197 5.61 -3.42 -13.93
C PHE A 197 4.53 -2.85 -14.84
N ILE A 198 3.33 -3.40 -14.73
CA ILE A 198 2.18 -3.00 -15.51
C ILE A 198 1.19 -2.27 -14.62
N PHE A 199 0.80 -1.08 -15.02
CA PHE A 199 -0.13 -0.26 -14.27
C PHE A 199 -1.41 -0.03 -15.05
N ASN A 200 -2.54 -0.18 -14.38
CA ASN A 200 -3.85 0.17 -14.92
C ASN A 200 -4.09 1.68 -14.80
N GLN A 201 -3.13 2.48 -15.27
CA GLN A 201 -3.23 3.93 -15.32
C GLN A 201 -3.31 4.41 -16.76
N PRO A 202 -4.12 5.44 -17.06
CA PRO A 202 -4.06 6.06 -18.37
C PRO A 202 -2.64 6.62 -18.57
N MET A 203 -1.92 6.09 -19.54
CA MET A 203 -0.65 6.62 -19.98
C MET A 203 -0.95 7.68 -21.04
N ASN A 204 -0.62 8.93 -20.74
CA ASN A 204 -0.92 10.08 -21.59
C ASN A 204 -2.43 10.19 -21.95
N ASP A 205 -2.84 11.13 -22.75
CA ASP A 205 -4.25 11.43 -23.06
C ASP A 205 -5.09 10.31 -23.71
N GLU A 206 -4.55 9.11 -23.87
CA GLU A 206 -5.15 8.01 -24.62
C GLU A 206 -5.94 6.96 -23.81
N ASN A 207 -6.28 7.14 -22.56
CA ASN A 207 -7.09 6.18 -21.75
C ASN A 207 -6.72 4.68 -21.93
N ARG A 208 -5.46 4.36 -22.16
CA ARG A 208 -5.00 2.99 -22.32
C ARG A 208 -4.81 2.32 -20.96
N PHE A 209 -5.64 1.32 -20.69
CA PHE A 209 -5.48 0.43 -19.55
C PHE A 209 -4.63 -0.76 -19.97
N GLU A 210 -3.36 -0.81 -19.56
CA GLU A 210 -2.40 -1.82 -20.00
C GLU A 210 -2.71 -3.24 -19.50
N ILE A 211 -3.26 -3.36 -18.28
CA ILE A 211 -3.48 -4.68 -17.64
C ILE A 211 -4.51 -5.51 -18.41
N LYS A 212 -5.62 -4.92 -18.85
CA LYS A 212 -6.71 -5.66 -19.48
C LYS A 212 -6.30 -6.28 -20.83
N PRO A 213 -5.70 -5.55 -21.78
CA PRO A 213 -5.22 -6.14 -23.04
C PRO A 213 -4.20 -7.25 -22.80
N LEU A 214 -3.27 -7.07 -21.87
CA LEU A 214 -2.27 -8.07 -21.55
C LEU A 214 -2.86 -9.35 -20.98
N ILE A 215 -3.82 -9.26 -20.06
CA ILE A 215 -4.50 -10.45 -19.51
C ILE A 215 -5.22 -11.22 -20.64
N ILE A 216 -5.89 -10.52 -21.57
CA ILE A 216 -6.54 -11.14 -22.71
C ILE A 216 -5.51 -11.87 -23.59
N GLU A 217 -4.38 -11.22 -23.89
CA GLU A 217 -3.30 -11.83 -24.66
C GLU A 217 -2.75 -13.08 -23.97
N LEU A 218 -2.48 -13.03 -22.67
CA LEU A 218 -2.00 -14.19 -21.90
C LEU A 218 -3.02 -15.33 -21.87
N ILE A 219 -4.31 -15.02 -21.74
CA ILE A 219 -5.38 -16.05 -21.81
C ILE A 219 -5.44 -16.68 -23.20
N ASP A 220 -5.28 -15.86 -24.26
CA ASP A 220 -5.29 -16.37 -25.63
C ASP A 220 -4.06 -17.23 -25.96
N GLN A 221 -2.91 -16.94 -25.36
CA GLN A 221 -1.68 -17.73 -25.50
C GLN A 221 -1.74 -19.04 -24.70
N ALA A 222 -2.44 -19.08 -23.57
CA ALA A 222 -2.57 -20.26 -22.70
C ALA A 222 -3.51 -21.39 -23.25
N LYS A 223 -3.98 -21.30 -24.49
CA LYS A 223 -4.94 -22.25 -25.06
C LYS A 223 -4.43 -23.68 -25.26
N ASN A 224 -3.18 -23.98 -24.95
CA ASN A 224 -2.54 -25.28 -25.24
C ASN A 224 -1.83 -25.93 -24.04
N ASP A 225 -2.06 -25.47 -22.80
CA ASP A 225 -1.47 -26.08 -21.59
C ASP A 225 -2.52 -26.79 -20.73
#